data_430f6dce3ae5d0aca3054f653c02b6d2
#
_entry.id   430f6dce3ae5d0aca3054f653c02b6d2
#
_cell.length_a   1.000
_cell.length_b   1.000
_cell.length_c   1.000
_cell.angle_alpha   90.00
_cell.angle_beta   90.00
_cell.angle_gamma   90.00
#
_symmetry.space_group_name_H-M   'P 1'
#
loop_
_entity.id
_entity.type
_entity.pdbx_description
1 polymer ?
#
loop_
_entity_poly.entity_id
_entity_poly.type
_entity_poly.pdbx_seq_one_letter_code
_entity_poly.pdbx_strand_id
1 'polypeptide(L)'
;PTPIGMEAAGVIEELGAGVTDFKVGDRVAYASRPLGSYSEARVFPTENLVKIPDDISDETAAAIMLKGMTAEYLIRRTYKVSAGQTVLFHAAAGGVGLIACQWLKALGATIIGTVGSNEKAELAKANGCEHTILYKEENFVDIVKDITNGVGVPVVYDSVGKDTALLSLDCLSPLGFLVIFGNSSGNAPPIEPGLLAAKGSLYVTRPTLFNYNDTREKLI
;
A
#
# COMPACT_ATOMS: atom_id res chain seq x y z
N PRO A 1 27.40 -13.00 -3.62
CA PRO A 1 26.20 -12.45 -4.27
C PRO A 1 25.07 -12.36 -3.26
N THR A 2 24.39 -11.22 -3.20
CA THR A 2 23.21 -11.08 -2.35
C THR A 2 21.99 -11.57 -3.14
N PRO A 3 21.17 -12.49 -2.63
CA PRO A 3 19.96 -12.92 -3.30
C PRO A 3 18.99 -11.74 -3.42
N ILE A 4 18.29 -11.64 -4.54
CA ILE A 4 17.33 -10.58 -4.84
C ILE A 4 15.92 -11.15 -5.06
N GLY A 5 14.90 -10.29 -4.96
CA GLY A 5 13.49 -10.66 -5.08
C GLY A 5 12.88 -11.06 -3.74
N MET A 6 11.65 -10.59 -3.51
CA MET A 6 10.91 -10.80 -2.27
C MET A 6 9.56 -11.47 -2.52
N GLU A 7 8.99 -11.32 -3.71
CA GLU A 7 7.69 -11.90 -4.09
C GLU A 7 7.87 -12.84 -5.29
N ALA A 8 7.10 -13.90 -5.33
CA ALA A 8 7.04 -14.83 -6.44
C ALA A 8 5.76 -15.67 -6.41
N ALA A 9 5.48 -16.30 -7.54
CA ALA A 9 4.57 -17.44 -7.68
C ALA A 9 5.32 -18.63 -8.25
N GLY A 10 4.86 -19.83 -7.98
CA GLY A 10 5.45 -21.06 -8.46
C GLY A 10 4.63 -22.29 -8.12
N VAL A 11 5.19 -23.44 -8.47
CA VAL A 11 4.57 -24.75 -8.22
C VAL A 11 5.45 -25.53 -7.23
N ILE A 12 4.82 -26.21 -6.29
CA ILE A 12 5.54 -27.08 -5.34
C ILE A 12 6.03 -28.31 -6.05
N GLU A 13 7.35 -28.53 -6.10
CA GLU A 13 8.00 -29.70 -6.68
C GLU A 13 8.27 -30.79 -5.64
N GLU A 14 8.66 -30.38 -4.41
CA GLU A 14 8.98 -31.29 -3.31
C GLU A 14 8.49 -30.71 -1.98
N LEU A 15 8.24 -31.57 -1.01
CA LEU A 15 7.81 -31.19 0.34
C LEU A 15 8.80 -31.67 1.38
N GLY A 16 9.10 -30.81 2.35
CA GLY A 16 9.84 -31.18 3.55
C GLY A 16 9.05 -32.14 4.45
N ALA A 17 9.77 -32.84 5.32
CA ALA A 17 9.17 -33.76 6.28
C ALA A 17 8.17 -33.01 7.20
N GLY A 18 6.97 -33.57 7.36
CA GLY A 18 5.92 -33.03 8.25
C GLY A 18 5.03 -31.95 7.62
N VAL A 19 5.24 -31.56 6.37
CA VAL A 19 4.31 -30.65 5.67
C VAL A 19 3.03 -31.40 5.30
N THR A 20 1.89 -30.90 5.79
CA THR A 20 0.56 -31.51 5.58
C THR A 20 -0.41 -30.61 4.85
N ASP A 21 -0.19 -29.29 4.84
CA ASP A 21 -1.14 -28.31 4.31
C ASP A 21 -1.00 -28.12 2.78
N PHE A 22 0.06 -28.67 2.22
CA PHE A 22 0.37 -28.58 0.80
C PHE A 22 0.66 -29.95 0.19
N LYS A 23 0.57 -30.03 -1.12
CA LYS A 23 0.95 -31.19 -1.93
C LYS A 23 1.81 -30.77 -3.12
N VAL A 24 2.58 -31.70 -3.67
CA VAL A 24 3.28 -31.53 -4.94
C VAL A 24 2.28 -31.17 -6.03
N GLY A 25 2.58 -30.18 -6.83
CA GLY A 25 1.71 -29.62 -7.86
C GLY A 25 0.82 -28.46 -7.39
N ASP A 26 0.76 -28.12 -6.08
CA ASP A 26 0.04 -26.93 -5.63
C ASP A 26 0.71 -25.66 -6.19
N ARG A 27 -0.10 -24.77 -6.75
CA ARG A 27 0.31 -23.42 -7.15
C ARG A 27 0.29 -22.51 -5.93
N VAL A 28 1.40 -21.82 -5.70
CA VAL A 28 1.59 -20.99 -4.50
C VAL A 28 2.24 -19.67 -4.83
N ALA A 29 1.97 -18.66 -4.02
CA ALA A 29 2.62 -17.36 -4.07
C ALA A 29 3.07 -16.91 -2.68
N TYR A 30 4.00 -15.98 -2.64
CA TYR A 30 4.48 -15.37 -1.40
C TYR A 30 5.04 -13.97 -1.64
N ALA A 31 5.07 -13.16 -0.57
CA ALA A 31 5.86 -11.94 -0.50
C ALA A 31 6.45 -11.83 0.91
N SER A 32 7.58 -12.46 1.13
CA SER A 32 8.22 -12.59 2.44
C SER A 32 9.72 -12.83 2.33
N ARG A 33 10.40 -12.79 3.46
CA ARG A 33 11.79 -13.24 3.61
C ARG A 33 11.84 -14.77 3.74
N PRO A 34 12.99 -15.41 3.41
CA PRO A 34 14.24 -14.81 2.92
C PRO A 34 14.14 -14.34 1.47
N LEU A 35 14.97 -13.35 1.09
CA LEU A 35 15.11 -12.90 -0.30
C LEU A 35 15.61 -14.04 -1.19
N GLY A 36 15.45 -13.92 -2.51
CA GLY A 36 15.94 -14.91 -3.48
C GLY A 36 14.87 -15.42 -4.44
N SER A 37 13.83 -14.60 -4.70
CA SER A 37 12.77 -14.97 -5.64
C SER A 37 13.22 -15.03 -7.11
N TYR A 38 14.41 -14.48 -7.43
CA TYR A 38 15.00 -14.61 -8.77
C TYR A 38 15.78 -15.92 -8.85
N SER A 39 15.05 -17.03 -8.85
CA SER A 39 15.58 -18.40 -8.91
C SER A 39 14.58 -19.31 -9.64
N GLU A 40 15.06 -20.33 -10.31
CA GLU A 40 14.21 -21.35 -10.97
C GLU A 40 13.51 -22.23 -9.94
N ALA A 41 14.19 -22.57 -8.86
CA ALA A 41 13.66 -23.31 -7.71
C ALA A 41 14.33 -22.84 -6.41
N ARG A 42 13.62 -23.00 -5.28
CA ARG A 42 14.15 -22.67 -3.96
C ARG A 42 13.41 -23.40 -2.85
N VAL A 43 14.09 -23.60 -1.74
CA VAL A 43 13.44 -24.01 -0.49
C VAL A 43 12.82 -22.78 0.18
N PHE A 44 11.56 -22.90 0.61
CA PHE A 44 10.84 -21.79 1.23
C PHE A 44 9.93 -22.26 2.37
N PRO A 45 9.81 -21.50 3.46
CA PRO A 45 8.96 -21.84 4.59
C PRO A 45 7.46 -21.85 4.22
N THR A 46 6.77 -22.94 4.53
CA THR A 46 5.37 -23.14 4.16
C THR A 46 4.40 -22.19 4.87
N GLU A 47 4.73 -21.71 6.06
CA GLU A 47 3.94 -20.73 6.80
C GLU A 47 3.76 -19.41 6.03
N ASN A 48 4.66 -19.10 5.10
CA ASN A 48 4.62 -17.89 4.27
C ASN A 48 4.01 -18.09 2.88
N LEU A 49 3.58 -19.31 2.54
CA LEU A 49 2.99 -19.64 1.25
C LEU A 49 1.48 -19.46 1.25
N VAL A 50 0.94 -18.88 0.19
CA VAL A 50 -0.50 -18.78 -0.07
C VAL A 50 -0.82 -19.59 -1.32
N LYS A 51 -1.88 -20.41 -1.27
CA LYS A 51 -2.38 -21.13 -2.46
C LYS A 51 -2.98 -20.13 -3.43
N ILE A 52 -2.64 -20.26 -4.70
CA ILE A 52 -3.19 -19.41 -5.76
C ILE A 52 -4.51 -19.99 -6.20
N PRO A 53 -5.63 -19.23 -6.21
CA PRO A 53 -6.89 -19.65 -6.80
C PRO A 53 -6.75 -20.02 -8.27
N ASP A 54 -7.59 -20.94 -8.77
CA ASP A 54 -7.48 -21.45 -10.14
C ASP A 54 -7.72 -20.40 -11.22
N ASP A 55 -8.49 -19.37 -10.92
CA ASP A 55 -8.83 -18.24 -11.79
C ASP A 55 -7.78 -17.12 -11.81
N ILE A 56 -6.71 -17.22 -10.99
CA ILE A 56 -5.61 -16.27 -10.94
C ILE A 56 -4.37 -16.86 -11.63
N SER A 57 -3.78 -16.12 -12.58
CA SER A 57 -2.52 -16.55 -13.22
C SER A 57 -1.32 -16.39 -12.27
N ASP A 58 -0.25 -17.16 -12.53
CA ASP A 58 0.98 -17.08 -11.76
C ASP A 58 1.64 -15.71 -11.86
N GLU A 59 1.60 -15.07 -13.05
CA GLU A 59 2.12 -13.72 -13.27
C GLU A 59 1.35 -12.70 -12.44
N THR A 60 0.02 -12.79 -12.41
CA THR A 60 -0.81 -11.92 -11.59
C THR A 60 -0.50 -12.13 -10.11
N ALA A 61 -0.44 -13.38 -9.65
CA ALA A 61 -0.12 -13.70 -8.27
C ALA A 61 1.27 -13.16 -7.88
N ALA A 62 2.30 -13.39 -8.70
CA ALA A 62 3.66 -12.88 -8.43
C ALA A 62 3.71 -11.35 -8.38
N ALA A 63 2.91 -10.66 -9.21
CA ALA A 63 2.92 -9.20 -9.29
C ALA A 63 2.13 -8.50 -8.17
N ILE A 64 1.15 -9.19 -7.57
CA ILE A 64 0.19 -8.56 -6.64
C ILE A 64 0.52 -8.84 -5.16
N MET A 65 1.27 -9.89 -4.83
CA MET A 65 1.42 -10.32 -3.43
C MET A 65 1.89 -9.20 -2.50
N LEU A 66 3.05 -8.62 -2.74
CA LEU A 66 3.59 -7.55 -1.89
C LEU A 66 2.69 -6.31 -1.92
N LYS A 67 2.27 -5.90 -3.10
CA LYS A 67 1.53 -4.67 -3.33
C LYS A 67 0.08 -4.79 -2.84
N GLY A 68 -0.56 -5.93 -3.08
CA GLY A 68 -1.93 -6.21 -2.66
C GLY A 68 -2.06 -6.31 -1.15
N MET A 69 -1.18 -7.08 -0.49
CA MET A 69 -1.15 -7.14 0.98
C MET A 69 -0.83 -5.76 1.59
N THR A 70 0.01 -4.95 0.93
CA THR A 70 0.26 -3.58 1.39
C THR A 70 -1.00 -2.73 1.29
N ALA A 71 -1.70 -2.75 0.18
CA ALA A 71 -2.97 -2.03 0.02
C ALA A 71 -4.01 -2.50 1.06
N GLU A 72 -4.10 -3.83 1.29
CA GLU A 72 -5.02 -4.42 2.27
C GLU A 72 -4.79 -3.84 3.67
N TYR A 73 -3.58 -3.99 4.23
CA TYR A 73 -3.37 -3.54 5.60
C TYR A 73 -3.49 -2.02 5.74
N LEU A 74 -3.12 -1.24 4.74
CA LEU A 74 -3.26 0.21 4.77
C LEU A 74 -4.73 0.62 4.93
N ILE A 75 -5.61 0.11 4.07
CA ILE A 75 -6.99 0.59 3.95
C ILE A 75 -7.99 -0.18 4.84
N ARG A 76 -7.60 -1.34 5.37
CA ARG A 76 -8.47 -2.18 6.19
C ARG A 76 -8.06 -2.29 7.66
N ARG A 77 -6.74 -2.22 7.94
CA ARG A 77 -6.19 -2.49 9.28
C ARG A 77 -5.46 -1.30 9.90
N THR A 78 -4.70 -0.50 9.15
CA THR A 78 -4.05 0.72 9.68
C THR A 78 -5.07 1.83 9.89
N TYR A 79 -5.84 2.14 8.86
CA TYR A 79 -7.01 3.02 8.93
C TYR A 79 -8.15 2.37 8.15
N LYS A 80 -9.23 2.01 8.86
CA LYS A 80 -10.37 1.35 8.24
C LYS A 80 -11.23 2.35 7.47
N VAL A 81 -10.99 2.43 6.16
CA VAL A 81 -11.76 3.32 5.29
C VAL A 81 -13.20 2.84 5.16
N SER A 82 -14.13 3.79 5.21
CA SER A 82 -15.58 3.56 5.06
C SER A 82 -16.12 4.30 3.83
N ALA A 83 -17.26 3.82 3.32
CA ALA A 83 -17.96 4.47 2.21
C ALA A 83 -18.28 5.94 2.52
N GLY A 84 -18.20 6.79 1.50
CA GLY A 84 -18.43 8.23 1.59
C GLY A 84 -17.25 9.05 2.15
N GLN A 85 -16.16 8.42 2.61
CA GLN A 85 -14.97 9.15 3.02
C GLN A 85 -14.15 9.59 1.80
N THR A 86 -13.56 10.78 1.89
CA THR A 86 -12.55 11.26 0.95
C THR A 86 -11.17 11.00 1.54
N VAL A 87 -10.25 10.38 0.78
CA VAL A 87 -8.89 10.06 1.23
C VAL A 87 -7.84 10.65 0.29
N LEU A 88 -6.67 11.01 0.82
CA LEU A 88 -5.52 11.40 0.01
C LEU A 88 -4.55 10.22 -0.09
N PHE A 89 -4.18 9.87 -1.33
CA PHE A 89 -3.21 8.80 -1.61
C PHE A 89 -2.07 9.32 -2.47
N HIS A 90 -0.87 9.43 -1.90
CA HIS A 90 0.33 9.84 -2.64
C HIS A 90 0.83 8.72 -3.55
N ALA A 91 1.38 9.10 -4.72
CA ALA A 91 1.80 8.17 -5.76
C ALA A 91 0.69 7.19 -6.20
N ALA A 92 -0.50 7.72 -6.46
CA ALA A 92 -1.70 6.96 -6.81
C ALA A 92 -1.54 6.06 -8.06
N ALA A 93 -0.64 6.40 -8.99
CA ALA A 93 -0.31 5.57 -10.16
C ALA A 93 0.85 4.58 -9.90
N GLY A 94 1.32 4.45 -8.66
CA GLY A 94 2.31 3.44 -8.29
C GLY A 94 1.70 2.05 -8.08
N GLY A 95 2.53 1.02 -7.95
CA GLY A 95 2.04 -0.37 -7.85
C GLY A 95 1.05 -0.61 -6.69
N VAL A 96 1.28 -0.04 -5.51
CA VAL A 96 0.31 -0.07 -4.40
C VAL A 96 -0.86 0.86 -4.67
N GLY A 97 -0.58 2.07 -5.22
CA GLY A 97 -1.59 3.09 -5.49
C GLY A 97 -2.69 2.62 -6.44
N LEU A 98 -2.34 1.94 -7.53
CA LEU A 98 -3.32 1.42 -8.50
C LEU A 98 -4.27 0.39 -7.86
N ILE A 99 -3.74 -0.52 -7.04
CA ILE A 99 -4.56 -1.50 -6.33
C ILE A 99 -5.43 -0.81 -5.28
N ALA A 100 -4.85 0.11 -4.50
CA ALA A 100 -5.56 0.85 -3.47
C ALA A 100 -6.69 1.70 -4.07
N CYS A 101 -6.46 2.39 -5.19
CA CYS A 101 -7.50 3.19 -5.87
C CYS A 101 -8.70 2.34 -6.29
N GLN A 102 -8.46 1.17 -6.92
CA GLN A 102 -9.55 0.26 -7.30
C GLN A 102 -10.32 -0.21 -6.07
N TRP A 103 -9.62 -0.60 -5.01
CA TRP A 103 -10.24 -1.11 -3.79
C TRP A 103 -11.00 -0.02 -3.03
N LEU A 104 -10.43 1.16 -2.87
CA LEU A 104 -11.09 2.31 -2.24
C LEU A 104 -12.34 2.73 -3.01
N LYS A 105 -12.30 2.75 -4.34
CA LYS A 105 -13.47 2.98 -5.17
C LYS A 105 -14.55 1.93 -4.94
N ALA A 106 -14.17 0.65 -4.88
CA ALA A 106 -15.12 -0.45 -4.60
C ALA A 106 -15.72 -0.35 -3.18
N LEU A 107 -15.01 0.26 -2.23
CA LEU A 107 -15.53 0.56 -0.89
C LEU A 107 -16.45 1.79 -0.86
N GLY A 108 -16.57 2.53 -1.97
CA GLY A 108 -17.38 3.76 -2.05
C GLY A 108 -16.68 4.99 -1.46
N ALA A 109 -15.36 5.01 -1.40
CA ALA A 109 -14.58 6.17 -1.00
C ALA A 109 -14.23 7.05 -2.22
N THR A 110 -14.11 8.36 -2.02
CA THR A 110 -13.54 9.31 -2.98
C THR A 110 -12.03 9.37 -2.82
N ILE A 111 -11.27 9.26 -3.92
CA ILE A 111 -9.81 9.25 -3.88
C ILE A 111 -9.26 10.52 -4.50
N ILE A 112 -8.49 11.27 -3.73
CA ILE A 112 -7.60 12.32 -4.21
C ILE A 112 -6.22 11.69 -4.34
N GLY A 113 -5.66 11.63 -5.55
CA GLY A 113 -4.37 11.00 -5.80
C GLY A 113 -3.32 11.99 -6.26
N THR A 114 -2.12 11.96 -5.67
CA THR A 114 -1.00 12.72 -6.24
C THR A 114 -0.20 11.86 -7.21
N VAL A 115 0.23 12.47 -8.29
CA VAL A 115 1.00 11.84 -9.37
C VAL A 115 2.10 12.76 -9.89
N GLY A 116 3.08 12.21 -10.58
CA GLY A 116 4.23 12.98 -11.06
C GLY A 116 4.21 13.34 -12.55
N SER A 117 3.17 12.95 -13.31
CA SER A 117 3.00 13.32 -14.72
C SER A 117 1.55 13.14 -15.17
N ASN A 118 1.20 13.71 -16.34
CA ASN A 118 -0.13 13.59 -16.94
C ASN A 118 -0.48 12.13 -17.30
N GLU A 119 0.47 11.36 -17.84
CA GLU A 119 0.25 9.94 -18.14
C GLU A 119 -0.11 9.15 -16.88
N LYS A 120 0.55 9.45 -15.74
CA LYS A 120 0.24 8.86 -14.46
C LYS A 120 -1.12 9.32 -13.91
N ALA A 121 -1.53 10.56 -14.21
CA ALA A 121 -2.86 11.04 -13.85
C ALA A 121 -3.96 10.24 -14.58
N GLU A 122 -3.83 10.05 -15.88
CA GLU A 122 -4.78 9.25 -16.63
C GLU A 122 -4.80 7.78 -16.18
N LEU A 123 -3.63 7.21 -15.88
CA LEU A 123 -3.54 5.85 -15.36
C LEU A 123 -4.25 5.72 -13.98
N ALA A 124 -4.05 6.68 -13.07
CA ALA A 124 -4.71 6.69 -11.76
C ALA A 124 -6.24 6.83 -11.90
N LYS A 125 -6.72 7.73 -12.77
CA LYS A 125 -8.15 7.92 -13.07
C LYS A 125 -8.78 6.64 -13.62
N ALA A 126 -8.12 5.99 -14.59
CA ALA A 126 -8.59 4.73 -15.16
C ALA A 126 -8.73 3.62 -14.09
N ASN A 127 -7.97 3.71 -12.98
CA ASN A 127 -8.01 2.77 -11.87
C ASN A 127 -8.82 3.27 -10.66
N GLY A 128 -9.65 4.32 -10.83
CA GLY A 128 -10.62 4.70 -9.81
C GLY A 128 -10.29 5.93 -8.99
N CYS A 129 -9.15 6.56 -9.21
CA CYS A 129 -8.82 7.84 -8.59
C CYS A 129 -9.73 8.93 -9.19
N GLU A 130 -10.50 9.62 -8.36
CA GLU A 130 -11.47 10.61 -8.82
C GLU A 130 -10.81 11.95 -9.12
N HIS A 131 -9.90 12.39 -8.25
CA HIS A 131 -9.16 13.63 -8.40
C HIS A 131 -7.66 13.33 -8.47
N THR A 132 -6.97 13.87 -9.47
CA THR A 132 -5.52 13.73 -9.61
C THR A 132 -4.82 15.07 -9.52
N ILE A 133 -3.70 15.15 -8.80
CA ILE A 133 -2.91 16.35 -8.57
C ILE A 133 -1.48 16.11 -9.02
N LEU A 134 -0.94 16.99 -9.86
CA LEU A 134 0.46 16.99 -10.29
C LEU A 134 1.34 17.65 -9.19
N TYR A 135 1.66 16.91 -8.13
CA TYR A 135 2.23 17.45 -6.89
C TYR A 135 3.56 18.21 -7.03
N LYS A 136 4.21 18.10 -8.17
CA LYS A 136 5.43 18.86 -8.48
C LYS A 136 5.16 20.25 -9.09
N GLU A 137 3.95 20.44 -9.62
CA GLU A 137 3.52 21.64 -10.35
C GLU A 137 2.42 22.39 -9.61
N GLU A 138 1.65 21.67 -8.81
CA GLU A 138 0.47 22.15 -8.11
C GLU A 138 0.64 22.06 -6.59
N ASN A 139 0.05 23.01 -5.87
CA ASN A 139 -0.03 22.94 -4.41
C ASN A 139 -1.14 21.95 -4.00
N PHE A 140 -0.77 20.72 -3.72
CA PHE A 140 -1.74 19.69 -3.36
C PHE A 140 -2.50 20.00 -2.05
N VAL A 141 -1.93 20.78 -1.13
CA VAL A 141 -2.61 21.16 0.12
C VAL A 141 -3.82 22.03 -0.16
N ASP A 142 -3.64 23.07 -0.99
CA ASP A 142 -4.73 23.98 -1.35
C ASP A 142 -5.84 23.24 -2.12
N ILE A 143 -5.46 22.39 -3.08
CA ILE A 143 -6.42 21.60 -3.86
C ILE A 143 -7.19 20.60 -2.97
N VAL A 144 -6.54 19.94 -2.02
CA VAL A 144 -7.22 19.05 -1.07
C VAL A 144 -8.21 19.85 -0.22
N LYS A 145 -7.83 21.02 0.25
CA LYS A 145 -8.73 21.91 1.00
C LYS A 145 -9.92 22.36 0.17
N ASP A 146 -9.71 22.72 -1.08
CA ASP A 146 -10.79 23.12 -1.99
C ASP A 146 -11.78 21.96 -2.22
N ILE A 147 -11.29 20.77 -2.53
CA ILE A 147 -12.12 19.57 -2.74
C ILE A 147 -12.92 19.21 -1.47
N THR A 148 -12.32 19.41 -0.29
CA THR A 148 -12.94 19.07 1.00
C THR A 148 -13.64 20.23 1.68
N ASN A 149 -13.84 21.38 1.01
CA ASN A 149 -14.43 22.60 1.57
C ASN A 149 -13.74 23.03 2.89
N GLY A 150 -12.43 22.91 2.96
CA GLY A 150 -11.60 23.30 4.11
C GLY A 150 -11.58 22.28 5.26
N VAL A 151 -12.36 21.21 5.21
CA VAL A 151 -12.43 20.19 6.28
C VAL A 151 -11.17 19.33 6.35
N GLY A 152 -10.58 19.00 5.19
CA GLY A 152 -9.49 18.05 5.07
C GLY A 152 -9.96 16.59 5.00
N VAL A 153 -9.01 15.67 4.92
CA VAL A 153 -9.26 14.23 4.80
C VAL A 153 -8.98 13.48 6.11
N PRO A 154 -9.72 12.42 6.42
CA PRO A 154 -9.49 11.63 7.64
C PRO A 154 -8.19 10.82 7.59
N VAL A 155 -7.65 10.55 6.39
CA VAL A 155 -6.41 9.80 6.24
C VAL A 155 -5.63 10.26 5.00
N VAL A 156 -4.32 10.36 5.17
CA VAL A 156 -3.34 10.49 4.09
C VAL A 156 -2.44 9.26 4.08
N TYR A 157 -2.36 8.58 2.94
CA TYR A 157 -1.43 7.48 2.68
C TYR A 157 -0.22 8.00 1.91
N ASP A 158 0.96 7.96 2.53
CA ASP A 158 2.19 8.56 2.00
C ASP A 158 3.29 7.53 1.78
N SER A 159 3.62 7.27 0.51
CA SER A 159 4.77 6.47 0.08
C SER A 159 5.97 7.31 -0.39
N VAL A 160 5.83 8.62 -0.41
CA VAL A 160 6.82 9.56 -0.94
C VAL A 160 7.80 9.99 0.15
N GLY A 161 7.31 10.44 1.29
CA GLY A 161 8.09 10.70 2.49
C GLY A 161 8.64 12.13 2.55
N LYS A 162 9.93 12.33 2.21
CA LYS A 162 10.63 13.61 2.40
C LYS A 162 9.87 14.81 1.84
N ASP A 163 9.37 14.70 0.62
CA ASP A 163 8.79 15.83 -0.11
C ASP A 163 7.32 16.11 0.25
N THR A 164 6.64 15.16 0.93
CA THR A 164 5.19 15.24 1.14
C THR A 164 4.75 15.18 2.59
N ALA A 165 5.48 14.49 3.47
CA ALA A 165 4.99 14.13 4.80
C ALA A 165 4.58 15.33 5.68
N LEU A 166 5.35 16.42 5.73
CA LEU A 166 4.98 17.58 6.54
C LEU A 166 3.78 18.33 5.96
N LEU A 167 3.73 18.49 4.63
CA LEU A 167 2.61 19.14 3.94
C LEU A 167 1.33 18.30 4.04
N SER A 168 1.46 16.99 4.11
CA SER A 168 0.33 16.07 4.30
C SER A 168 -0.41 16.29 5.62
N LEU A 169 0.26 16.81 6.66
CA LEU A 169 -0.39 17.17 7.91
C LEU A 169 -1.40 18.32 7.73
N ASP A 170 -1.18 19.19 6.74
CA ASP A 170 -2.09 20.30 6.42
C ASP A 170 -3.32 19.86 5.62
N CYS A 171 -3.29 18.65 5.06
CA CYS A 171 -4.42 18.05 4.36
C CYS A 171 -5.39 17.32 5.29
N LEU A 172 -5.00 17.05 6.54
CA LEU A 172 -5.79 16.23 7.46
C LEU A 172 -6.90 17.04 8.15
N SER A 173 -8.04 16.39 8.32
CA SER A 173 -9.07 16.84 9.27
C SER A 173 -8.61 16.61 10.73
N PRO A 174 -9.22 17.26 11.73
CA PRO A 174 -8.95 16.93 13.13
C PRO A 174 -9.07 15.42 13.41
N LEU A 175 -8.18 14.88 14.23
CA LEU A 175 -8.04 13.45 14.54
C LEU A 175 -7.67 12.59 13.32
N GLY A 176 -7.20 13.19 12.23
CA GLY A 176 -6.80 12.49 11.01
C GLY A 176 -5.49 11.74 11.14
N PHE A 177 -5.29 10.79 10.24
CA PHE A 177 -4.14 9.88 10.21
C PHE A 177 -3.18 10.18 9.06
N LEU A 178 -1.92 10.44 9.35
CA LEU A 178 -0.84 10.38 8.39
C LEU A 178 -0.19 8.98 8.44
N VAL A 179 -0.36 8.20 7.39
CA VAL A 179 0.17 6.85 7.27
C VAL A 179 1.34 6.86 6.29
N ILE A 180 2.57 6.93 6.82
CA ILE A 180 3.79 6.94 6.02
C ILE A 180 4.23 5.49 5.80
N PHE A 181 4.02 4.94 4.59
CA PHE A 181 4.36 3.54 4.29
C PHE A 181 5.52 3.36 3.31
N GLY A 182 6.11 4.47 2.84
CA GLY A 182 7.25 4.48 1.94
C GLY A 182 8.11 5.73 2.09
N ASN A 183 9.17 5.82 1.27
CA ASN A 183 10.16 6.89 1.30
C ASN A 183 10.83 7.09 -0.07
N SER A 184 10.02 7.10 -1.14
CA SER A 184 10.55 7.16 -2.52
C SER A 184 11.34 8.45 -2.83
N SER A 185 11.06 9.56 -2.13
CA SER A 185 11.85 10.80 -2.22
C SER A 185 12.89 10.94 -1.09
N GLY A 186 12.97 9.97 -0.20
CA GLY A 186 13.80 9.98 1.00
C GLY A 186 12.96 9.88 2.27
N ASN A 187 13.63 9.76 3.41
CA ASN A 187 12.95 9.64 4.71
C ASN A 187 12.16 10.90 5.04
N ALA A 188 10.96 10.72 5.58
CA ALA A 188 10.19 11.82 6.15
C ALA A 188 11.01 12.55 7.22
N PRO A 189 10.96 13.89 7.27
CA PRO A 189 11.64 14.63 8.32
C PRO A 189 11.02 14.35 9.70
N PRO A 190 11.74 14.65 10.79
CA PRO A 190 11.18 14.55 12.14
C PRO A 190 9.89 15.37 12.29
N ILE A 191 8.91 14.80 12.98
CA ILE A 191 7.63 15.47 13.27
C ILE A 191 7.56 15.72 14.78
N GLU A 192 7.51 17.01 15.15
CA GLU A 192 7.38 17.42 16.54
C GLU A 192 5.98 17.12 17.08
N PRO A 193 5.83 16.48 18.25
CA PRO A 193 4.50 16.17 18.81
C PRO A 193 3.60 17.39 18.97
N GLY A 194 4.16 18.55 19.32
CA GLY A 194 3.41 19.80 19.43
C GLY A 194 2.74 20.23 18.12
N LEU A 195 3.35 19.91 16.97
CA LEU A 195 2.75 20.18 15.67
C LEU A 195 1.48 19.36 15.44
N LEU A 196 1.47 18.09 15.89
CA LEU A 196 0.29 17.23 15.78
C LEU A 196 -0.88 17.76 16.60
N ALA A 197 -0.60 18.23 17.83
CA ALA A 197 -1.61 18.86 18.68
C ALA A 197 -2.15 20.15 18.03
N ALA A 198 -1.28 21.02 17.55
CA ALA A 198 -1.66 22.30 16.92
C ALA A 198 -2.50 22.13 15.65
N LYS A 199 -2.27 21.04 14.89
CA LYS A 199 -2.99 20.75 13.65
C LYS A 199 -4.26 19.90 13.84
N GLY A 200 -4.74 19.70 15.07
CA GLY A 200 -5.99 19.02 15.36
C GLY A 200 -5.87 17.64 15.96
N SER A 201 -4.86 17.41 16.81
CA SER A 201 -4.63 16.12 17.50
C SER A 201 -4.43 14.94 16.54
N LEU A 202 -3.56 15.13 15.57
CA LEU A 202 -3.33 14.19 14.48
C LEU A 202 -2.60 12.92 14.96
N TYR A 203 -2.81 11.84 14.23
CA TYR A 203 -2.08 10.58 14.38
C TYR A 203 -1.04 10.43 13.27
N VAL A 204 0.14 9.93 13.62
CA VAL A 204 1.19 9.58 12.65
C VAL A 204 1.65 8.16 12.91
N THR A 205 1.71 7.36 11.87
CA THR A 205 2.21 5.99 11.96
C THR A 205 3.11 5.64 10.77
N ARG A 206 4.09 4.75 11.02
CA ARG A 206 4.98 4.18 10.01
C ARG A 206 4.84 2.65 10.02
N PRO A 207 3.76 2.14 9.38
CA PRO A 207 3.52 0.71 9.37
C PRO A 207 4.53 -0.03 8.48
N THR A 208 4.69 -1.34 8.73
CA THR A 208 5.41 -2.26 7.87
C THR A 208 4.59 -3.53 7.68
N LEU A 209 4.54 -4.05 6.46
CA LEU A 209 3.75 -5.24 6.09
C LEU A 209 3.99 -6.41 7.06
N PHE A 210 5.26 -6.65 7.42
CA PHE A 210 5.63 -7.83 8.24
C PHE A 210 5.07 -7.83 9.66
N ASN A 211 4.57 -6.71 10.16
CA ASN A 211 3.85 -6.68 11.44
C ASN A 211 2.35 -7.01 11.29
N TYR A 212 1.85 -6.97 10.05
CA TYR A 212 0.45 -7.26 9.73
C TYR A 212 0.22 -8.70 9.25
N ASN A 213 1.28 -9.39 8.85
CA ASN A 213 1.24 -10.77 8.38
C ASN A 213 2.32 -11.67 9.05
N ASP A 214 2.63 -11.39 10.32
CA ASP A 214 3.63 -12.10 11.12
C ASP A 214 3.21 -13.50 11.56
N THR A 215 1.96 -13.86 11.37
CA THR A 215 1.41 -15.20 11.63
C THR A 215 0.62 -15.71 10.42
N ARG A 216 0.50 -17.04 10.32
CA ARG A 216 -0.30 -17.69 9.27
C ARG A 216 -1.74 -17.19 9.24
N GLU A 217 -2.36 -17.03 10.40
CA GLU A 217 -3.73 -16.53 10.55
C GLU A 217 -3.91 -15.11 9.98
N LYS A 218 -2.90 -14.26 10.15
CA LYS A 218 -2.95 -12.88 9.63
C LYS A 218 -2.60 -12.80 8.14
N LEU A 219 -1.92 -13.82 7.60
CA LEU A 219 -1.53 -13.88 6.20
C LEU A 219 -2.70 -14.36 5.31
N ILE A 220 -3.51 -15.28 5.81
CA ILE A 220 -4.67 -15.86 5.13
C ILE A 220 -5.95 -15.13 5.54
#